data_cd421ba5565c861ee3a0f46652ee11a2
#
_entry.id   cd421ba5565c861ee3a0f46652ee11a2
#
_cell.length_a   1.000
_cell.length_b   1.000
_cell.length_c   1.000
_cell.angle_alpha   90.00
_cell.angle_beta   90.00
_cell.angle_gamma   90.00
#
_symmetry.space_group_name_H-M   'P 1'
#
loop_
_entity.id
_entity.type
_entity.pdbx_description
1 polymer ?
#
loop_
_entity_poly.entity_id
_entity_poly.type
_entity_poly.pdbx_seq_one_letter_code
_entity_poly.pdbx_strand_id
1 'polypeptide(L)'
;MIKVAEWGTGMMGQGLLGYILDRPKDIDLCGVIVTNPAKEGRSVGDLLGRPCGVKMTTDFEAVLAQKPDVVCITRRAIWTR
;
A
#
# COMPACT_ATOMS: atom_id res chain seq x y z
N MET A 1 -4.80 3.42 -16.97
CA MET A 1 -4.29 2.76 -15.75
C MET A 1 -4.37 3.73 -14.59
N ILE A 2 -4.93 3.28 -13.48
CA ILE A 2 -5.07 4.09 -12.27
C ILE A 2 -3.85 3.85 -11.37
N LYS A 3 -3.22 4.93 -10.95
CA LYS A 3 -2.07 4.87 -10.05
C LYS A 3 -2.56 4.98 -8.61
N VAL A 4 -2.31 3.94 -7.81
CA VAL A 4 -2.86 3.81 -6.47
C VAL A 4 -1.74 3.68 -5.45
N ALA A 5 -1.88 4.38 -4.33
CA ALA A 5 -1.07 4.17 -3.14
C ALA A 5 -1.95 3.56 -2.04
N GLU A 6 -1.40 2.63 -1.29
CA GLU A 6 -2.09 1.96 -0.18
C GLU A 6 -1.52 2.47 1.14
N TRP A 7 -2.37 2.86 2.07
CA TRP A 7 -1.95 3.28 3.40
C TRP A 7 -2.51 2.32 4.44
N GLY A 8 -1.67 1.45 4.93
CA GLY A 8 -2.00 0.44 5.92
C GLY A 8 -1.90 -0.97 5.35
N THR A 9 -1.43 -1.88 6.18
CA THR A 9 -1.20 -3.28 5.80
C THR A 9 -1.83 -4.25 6.78
N GLY A 10 -2.88 -3.84 7.48
CA GLY A 10 -3.68 -4.74 8.28
C GLY A 10 -4.45 -5.73 7.41
N MET A 11 -5.33 -6.53 8.02
CA MET A 11 -6.07 -7.57 7.29
C MET A 11 -6.81 -7.03 6.07
N MET A 12 -7.50 -5.91 6.21
CA MET A 12 -8.21 -5.28 5.08
C MET A 12 -7.24 -4.74 4.03
N GLY A 13 -6.13 -4.15 4.48
CA GLY A 13 -5.10 -3.64 3.56
C GLY A 13 -4.48 -4.75 2.73
N GLN A 14 -4.21 -5.90 3.33
CA GLN A 14 -3.68 -7.05 2.62
C GLN A 14 -4.66 -7.58 1.58
N GLY A 15 -5.94 -7.61 1.89
CA GLY A 15 -6.98 -8.01 0.94
C GLY A 15 -7.03 -7.07 -0.25
N LEU A 16 -6.95 -5.75 0.00
CA LEU A 16 -6.96 -4.76 -1.06
C LEU A 16 -5.69 -4.85 -1.92
N LEU A 17 -4.53 -5.08 -1.30
CA LEU A 17 -3.29 -5.26 -2.05
C LEU A 17 -3.37 -6.47 -2.98
N GLY A 18 -3.93 -7.57 -2.51
CA GLY A 18 -4.16 -8.74 -3.34
C GLY A 18 -5.05 -8.42 -4.55
N TYR A 19 -6.12 -7.68 -4.32
CA TYR A 19 -7.02 -7.23 -5.39
C TYR A 19 -6.26 -6.41 -6.43
N ILE A 20 -5.45 -5.46 -5.98
CA ILE A 20 -4.66 -4.59 -6.86
C ILE A 20 -3.67 -5.42 -7.69
N LEU A 21 -2.95 -6.34 -7.04
CA LEU A 21 -1.93 -7.15 -7.71
C LEU A 21 -2.53 -8.14 -8.71
N ASP A 22 -3.81 -8.50 -8.56
CA ASP A 22 -4.50 -9.34 -9.53
C ASP A 22 -4.92 -8.57 -10.79
N ARG A 23 -4.78 -7.24 -10.80
CA ARG A 23 -5.18 -6.38 -11.91
C ARG A 23 -4.06 -5.47 -12.38
N PRO A 24 -2.91 -6.04 -12.78
CA PRO A 24 -1.73 -5.22 -13.12
C PRO A 24 -1.91 -4.38 -14.38
N LYS A 25 -2.90 -4.69 -15.22
CA LYS A 25 -3.18 -3.93 -16.44
C LYS A 25 -4.07 -2.71 -16.18
N ASP A 26 -4.83 -2.73 -15.10
CA ASP A 26 -5.79 -1.68 -14.78
C ASP A 26 -5.31 -0.77 -13.66
N ILE A 27 -4.53 -1.31 -12.72
CA ILE A 27 -4.12 -0.61 -11.52
C ILE A 27 -2.61 -0.72 -11.35
N ASP A 28 -1.97 0.42 -11.13
CA ASP A 28 -0.54 0.51 -10.84
C ASP A 28 -0.36 0.86 -9.37
N LEU A 29 0.19 -0.06 -8.60
CA LEU A 29 0.51 0.18 -7.19
C LEU A 29 1.83 0.94 -7.11
N CYS A 30 1.77 2.23 -6.79
CA CYS A 30 2.96 3.07 -6.76
C CYS A 30 3.67 3.08 -5.40
N GLY A 31 3.00 2.69 -4.34
CA GLY A 31 3.63 2.63 -3.04
C GLY A 31 2.68 2.15 -1.95
N VAL A 32 3.26 1.71 -0.85
CA VAL A 32 2.53 1.26 0.33
C VAL A 32 3.10 1.97 1.55
N ILE A 33 2.24 2.69 2.26
CA ILE A 33 2.61 3.45 3.44
C ILE A 33 2.25 2.65 4.68
N VAL A 34 3.19 2.53 5.60
CA VAL A 34 2.98 1.83 6.87
C VAL A 34 3.37 2.74 8.03
N THR A 35 2.80 2.48 9.19
CA THR A 35 3.14 3.24 10.41
C THR A 35 4.14 2.49 11.28
N ASN A 36 4.30 1.19 11.09
CA ASN A 36 5.23 0.38 11.86
C ASN A 36 6.62 0.44 11.26
N PRO A 37 7.63 1.02 11.96
CA PRO A 37 8.99 1.11 11.43
C PRO A 37 9.63 -0.24 11.11
N ALA A 38 9.17 -1.32 11.75
CA ALA A 38 9.70 -2.66 11.48
C ALA A 38 9.38 -3.15 10.06
N LYS A 39 8.39 -2.55 9.41
CA LYS A 39 8.01 -2.89 8.03
C LYS A 39 8.72 -2.03 6.98
N GLU A 40 9.44 -1.00 7.40
CA GLU A 40 10.14 -0.10 6.49
C GLU A 40 11.12 -0.85 5.61
N GLY A 41 11.04 -0.65 4.31
CA GLY A 41 11.94 -1.25 3.34
C GLY A 41 11.63 -2.71 2.99
N ARG A 42 10.65 -3.34 3.66
CA ARG A 42 10.26 -4.71 3.34
C ARG A 42 9.33 -4.71 2.12
N SER A 43 9.41 -5.74 1.30
CA SER A 43 8.58 -5.80 0.12
C SER A 43 7.15 -6.23 0.45
N VAL A 44 6.20 -5.74 -0.33
CA VAL A 44 4.81 -6.18 -0.25
C VAL A 44 4.71 -7.67 -0.57
N GLY A 45 5.59 -8.16 -1.44
CA GLY A 45 5.64 -9.58 -1.77
C GLY A 45 5.91 -10.47 -0.56
N ASP A 46 6.79 -10.02 0.35
CA ASP A 46 7.07 -10.75 1.58
C ASP A 46 5.84 -10.80 2.49
N LEU A 47 5.07 -9.72 2.53
CA LEU A 47 3.87 -9.65 3.35
C LEU A 47 2.76 -10.59 2.83
N LEU A 48 2.59 -10.64 1.52
CA LEU A 48 1.50 -11.37 0.89
C LEU A 48 1.87 -12.78 0.44
N GLY A 49 3.16 -13.12 0.44
CA GLY A 49 3.63 -14.40 -0.08
C GLY A 49 3.50 -14.51 -1.60
N ARG A 50 3.56 -13.40 -2.33
CA ARG A 50 3.45 -13.34 -3.79
C ARG A 50 4.52 -12.42 -4.36
N PRO A 51 4.93 -12.61 -5.63
CA PRO A 51 5.90 -11.72 -6.26
C PRO A 51 5.39 -10.28 -6.35
N CYS A 52 6.11 -9.37 -5.72
CA CYS A 52 5.80 -7.95 -5.80
C CYS A 52 7.05 -7.15 -5.41
N GLY A 53 7.47 -6.24 -6.27
CA GLY A 53 8.65 -5.43 -6.05
C GLY A 53 8.43 -4.14 -5.27
N VAL A 54 7.18 -3.83 -4.94
CA VAL A 54 6.85 -2.60 -4.21
C VAL A 54 7.24 -2.77 -2.75
N LYS A 55 7.94 -1.77 -2.21
CA LYS A 55 8.38 -1.79 -0.82
C LYS A 55 7.48 -0.95 0.06
N MET A 56 7.28 -1.38 1.29
CA MET A 56 6.56 -0.63 2.30
C MET A 56 7.48 0.46 2.86
N THR A 57 6.91 1.62 3.16
CA THR A 57 7.66 2.73 3.73
C THR A 57 6.83 3.52 4.74
N THR A 58 7.49 4.09 5.73
CA THR A 58 6.87 5.05 6.64
C THR A 58 6.91 6.47 6.09
N ASP A 59 7.61 6.69 4.98
CA ASP A 59 7.74 8.00 4.35
C ASP A 59 6.58 8.24 3.37
N PHE A 60 5.46 8.72 3.92
CA PHE A 60 4.28 8.99 3.10
C PHE A 60 4.53 10.11 2.08
N GLU A 61 5.42 11.04 2.38
CA GLU A 61 5.73 12.14 1.46
C GLU A 61 6.38 11.62 0.18
N ALA A 62 7.29 10.65 0.30
CA ALA A 62 7.92 10.04 -0.86
C ALA A 62 6.90 9.33 -1.76
N VAL A 63 5.91 8.66 -1.15
CA VAL A 63 4.85 7.99 -1.91
C VAL A 63 3.94 9.02 -2.56
N LEU A 64 3.53 10.05 -1.85
CA LEU A 64 2.66 11.09 -2.38
C LEU A 64 3.35 11.91 -3.47
N ALA A 65 4.67 12.03 -3.43
CA ALA A 65 5.44 12.71 -4.46
C ALA A 65 5.34 12.02 -5.83
N GLN A 66 4.96 10.75 -5.86
CA GLN A 66 4.72 10.03 -7.09
C GLN A 66 3.37 10.37 -7.72
N LYS A 67 2.58 11.21 -7.08
CA LYS A 67 1.28 11.71 -7.55
C LYS A 67 0.31 10.57 -7.87
N PRO A 68 -0.05 9.73 -6.89
CA PRO A 68 -1.05 8.71 -7.11
C PRO A 68 -2.41 9.34 -7.42
N ASP A 69 -3.19 8.67 -8.24
CA ASP A 69 -4.55 9.10 -8.55
C ASP A 69 -5.49 8.89 -7.35
N VAL A 70 -5.23 7.83 -6.58
CA VAL A 70 -6.05 7.46 -5.42
C VAL A 70 -5.13 6.98 -4.30
N VAL A 71 -5.44 7.37 -3.08
CA VAL A 71 -4.81 6.83 -1.88
C VAL A 71 -5.88 6.07 -1.10
N CYS A 72 -5.69 4.76 -0.96
CA CYS A 72 -6.62 3.93 -0.20
C CYS A 72 -6.11 3.79 1.23
N ILE A 73 -6.89 4.29 2.18
CA ILE A 73 -6.54 4.24 3.59
C ILE A 73 -7.30 3.08 4.23
N THR A 74 -6.59 2.02 4.59
CA THR A 74 -7.19 0.84 5.20
C THR A 74 -6.73 0.63 6.63
N ARG A 75 -5.98 1.57 7.16
CA ARG A 75 -5.56 1.49 8.55
C ARG A 75 -6.79 1.64 9.46
N ARG A 76 -6.70 1.02 10.63
CA ARG A 76 -7.77 1.13 11.61
C ARG A 76 -7.97 2.59 11.99
N ALA A 77 -9.12 3.12 11.63
CA ALA A 77 -9.51 4.45 12.03
C ALA A 77 -10.35 4.35 13.29
N ILE A 78 -9.89 4.99 14.36
CA ILE A 78 -10.69 5.15 15.57
C ILE A 78 -11.30 6.54 15.46
N TRP A 79 -12.61 6.55 15.28
CA TRP A 79 -13.33 7.80 15.23
C TRP A 79 -13.72 8.18 16.65
N THR A 80 -13.08 9.21 17.15
CA THR A 80 -13.51 9.87 18.37
C THR A 80 -14.11 11.21 17.99
N ARG A 81 -15.26 11.42 18.47
CA ARG A 81 -15.93 12.71 18.27
C ARG A 81 -16.09 13.39 19.58
#